data_c45652612c2a0298c3b02199dcdf5717
#
_entry.id   c45652612c2a0298c3b02199dcdf5717
#
_cell.length_a   1.000
_cell.length_b   1.000
_cell.length_c   1.000
_cell.angle_alpha   90.00
_cell.angle_beta   90.00
_cell.angle_gamma   90.00
#
_symmetry.space_group_name_H-M   'P 1'
#
loop_
_entity.id
_entity.type
_entity.pdbx_description
1 polymer ?
#
loop_
_entity_poly.entity_id
_entity_poly.type
_entity_poly.pdbx_seq_one_letter_code
_entity_poly.pdbx_strand_id
1 'polypeptide(L)'
;RRSSDLSLEQYELQIEELVEKELNVFMAMFTEQVKVKNLIIIGDYIMEVAGKVTGKKHENLMETNDFLAFLDDLDKKTVEQISEELNLSNENDSLIIPHMIIFKCMARKMKAEKIWAPGVIVSDGIAYDYAQKHKLCKPVHDFDADVISAARNLSARYMSYSPHIDALTQMATLIFDTMKKIHGLGKRERLLLQVAAILHDCGKYISLANGPLCSYDIIMASEIIGLTHMEREIVAYTVLYNTYPLPAYEDFESDISRESYVVIAKLSAILRVSNAMDRSHKQKFKNVRAAVKGKELVITIETDDDIALEKALFDAKVSYFENIFSIKPVVKEKR
;
A
#
# COMPACT_ATOMS: atom_id res chain seq x y z
N ARG A 1 -23.20 11.06 -22.22
CA ARG A 1 -24.47 10.84 -22.98
C ARG A 1 -25.50 10.30 -22.03
N ARG A 2 -26.74 10.75 -22.10
CA ARG A 2 -27.83 10.28 -21.23
C ARG A 2 -28.12 8.82 -21.57
N SER A 3 -28.18 7.95 -20.57
CA SER A 3 -28.48 6.51 -20.68
C SER A 3 -29.89 6.19 -21.24
N SER A 4 -30.70 7.23 -21.53
CA SER A 4 -32.07 7.11 -22.00
C SER A 4 -32.21 6.70 -23.47
N ASP A 5 -31.12 6.64 -24.25
CA ASP A 5 -31.17 6.40 -25.70
C ASP A 5 -30.61 5.02 -26.13
N LEU A 6 -30.17 4.19 -25.17
CA LEU A 6 -29.61 2.87 -25.44
C LEU A 6 -30.66 1.77 -25.15
N SER A 7 -30.72 0.75 -25.98
CA SER A 7 -31.40 -0.48 -25.59
C SER A 7 -30.68 -1.17 -24.44
N LEU A 8 -31.36 -1.99 -23.66
CA LEU A 8 -30.77 -2.75 -22.56
C LEU A 8 -29.55 -3.56 -23.04
N GLU A 9 -29.69 -4.27 -24.16
CA GLU A 9 -28.59 -5.04 -24.78
C GLU A 9 -27.37 -4.17 -25.14
N GLN A 10 -27.59 -2.95 -25.64
CA GLN A 10 -26.48 -2.02 -25.94
C GLN A 10 -25.80 -1.53 -24.68
N TYR A 11 -26.55 -1.35 -23.61
CA TYR A 11 -26.01 -0.95 -22.31
C TYR A 11 -25.15 -2.04 -21.69
N GLU A 12 -25.65 -3.27 -21.69
CA GLU A 12 -24.94 -4.47 -21.21
C GLU A 12 -23.63 -4.68 -21.97
N LEU A 13 -23.67 -4.62 -23.31
CA LEU A 13 -22.50 -4.77 -24.15
C LEU A 13 -21.44 -3.70 -23.85
N GLN A 14 -21.84 -2.44 -23.63
CA GLN A 14 -20.91 -1.37 -23.29
C GLN A 14 -20.25 -1.56 -21.92
N ILE A 15 -20.99 -2.08 -20.93
CA ILE A 15 -20.42 -2.43 -19.62
C ILE A 15 -19.44 -3.59 -19.78
N GLU A 16 -19.81 -4.64 -20.51
CA GLU A 16 -18.95 -5.80 -20.74
C GLU A 16 -17.64 -5.39 -21.41
N GLU A 17 -17.68 -4.61 -22.49
CA GLU A 17 -16.50 -4.08 -23.17
C GLU A 17 -15.60 -3.24 -22.24
N LEU A 18 -16.19 -2.40 -21.38
CA LEU A 18 -15.47 -1.60 -20.43
C LEU A 18 -14.77 -2.47 -19.38
N VAL A 19 -15.49 -3.42 -18.79
CA VAL A 19 -14.97 -4.35 -17.79
C VAL A 19 -13.87 -5.21 -18.39
N GLU A 20 -14.08 -5.77 -19.59
CA GLU A 20 -13.06 -6.58 -20.28
C GLU A 20 -11.79 -5.78 -20.58
N LYS A 21 -11.90 -4.52 -21.01
CA LYS A 21 -10.78 -3.64 -21.24
C LYS A 21 -9.93 -3.49 -19.96
N GLU A 22 -10.55 -3.14 -18.85
CA GLU A 22 -9.84 -2.95 -17.58
C GLU A 22 -9.24 -4.28 -17.07
N LEU A 23 -9.96 -5.39 -17.20
CA LEU A 23 -9.44 -6.72 -16.85
C LEU A 23 -8.26 -7.14 -17.73
N ASN A 24 -8.27 -6.81 -19.02
CA ASN A 24 -7.14 -7.10 -19.91
C ASN A 24 -5.88 -6.35 -19.47
N VAL A 25 -6.00 -5.07 -19.12
CA VAL A 25 -4.90 -4.27 -18.58
C VAL A 25 -4.39 -4.85 -17.26
N PHE A 26 -5.30 -5.19 -16.35
CA PHE A 26 -4.96 -5.82 -15.08
C PHE A 26 -4.24 -7.16 -15.26
N MET A 27 -4.77 -8.04 -16.10
CA MET A 27 -4.16 -9.35 -16.35
C MET A 27 -2.80 -9.27 -17.03
N ALA A 28 -2.56 -8.24 -17.85
CA ALA A 28 -1.25 -8.01 -18.47
C ALA A 28 -0.13 -7.69 -17.46
N MET A 29 -0.49 -7.26 -16.23
CA MET A 29 0.46 -7.03 -15.14
C MET A 29 0.95 -8.33 -14.48
N PHE A 30 0.24 -9.44 -14.68
CA PHE A 30 0.63 -10.75 -14.16
C PHE A 30 1.29 -11.55 -15.26
N THR A 31 2.44 -12.15 -14.95
CA THR A 31 3.08 -13.09 -15.87
C THR A 31 2.20 -14.33 -16.04
N GLU A 32 2.25 -14.98 -17.21
CA GLU A 32 1.43 -16.15 -17.60
C GLU A 32 1.46 -17.34 -16.61
N GLN A 33 2.28 -17.27 -15.56
CA GLN A 33 2.49 -18.36 -14.61
C GLN A 33 1.57 -18.34 -13.38
N VAL A 34 0.73 -17.31 -13.20
CA VAL A 34 -0.17 -17.25 -12.04
C VAL A 34 -1.44 -18.04 -12.33
N LYS A 35 -1.53 -19.24 -11.76
CA LYS A 35 -2.76 -20.04 -11.76
C LYS A 35 -3.64 -19.64 -10.57
N VAL A 36 -4.75 -18.97 -10.86
CA VAL A 36 -5.74 -18.62 -9.83
C VAL A 36 -6.56 -19.86 -9.51
N LYS A 37 -6.49 -20.35 -8.26
CA LYS A 37 -7.29 -21.49 -7.81
C LYS A 37 -8.65 -21.05 -7.27
N ASN A 38 -8.66 -19.97 -6.49
CA ASN A 38 -9.86 -19.45 -5.85
C ASN A 38 -10.01 -17.97 -6.18
N LEU A 39 -11.24 -17.57 -6.52
CA LEU A 39 -11.65 -16.19 -6.66
C LEU A 39 -12.50 -15.82 -5.44
N ILE A 40 -12.11 -14.77 -4.73
CA ILE A 40 -12.86 -14.26 -3.58
C ILE A 40 -13.64 -13.03 -4.07
N ILE A 41 -14.95 -13.07 -3.92
CA ILE A 41 -15.81 -11.95 -4.29
C ILE A 41 -16.45 -11.37 -3.03
N ILE A 42 -16.23 -10.07 -2.82
CA ILE A 42 -16.78 -9.28 -1.71
C ILE A 42 -17.63 -8.17 -2.33
N GLY A 43 -18.83 -8.00 -1.84
CA GLY A 43 -19.72 -6.93 -2.30
C GLY A 43 -21.20 -7.31 -2.19
N ASP A 44 -22.03 -6.45 -2.77
CA ASP A 44 -23.46 -6.63 -2.80
C ASP A 44 -23.85 -7.75 -3.76
N TYR A 45 -24.99 -8.36 -3.54
CA TYR A 45 -25.64 -9.44 -4.32
C TYR A 45 -24.90 -10.78 -4.37
N ILE A 46 -23.61 -10.84 -4.07
CA ILE A 46 -22.86 -12.10 -4.19
C ILE A 46 -23.35 -13.18 -3.24
N MET A 47 -23.84 -12.80 -2.06
CA MET A 47 -24.38 -13.75 -1.09
C MET A 47 -25.71 -14.35 -1.52
N GLU A 48 -26.56 -13.54 -2.14
CA GLU A 48 -27.83 -13.98 -2.72
C GLU A 48 -27.57 -14.96 -3.87
N VAL A 49 -26.64 -14.63 -4.75
CA VAL A 49 -26.17 -15.52 -5.83
C VAL A 49 -25.61 -16.83 -5.26
N ALA A 50 -24.72 -16.75 -4.27
CA ALA A 50 -24.13 -17.93 -3.64
C ALA A 50 -25.18 -18.85 -3.02
N GLY A 51 -26.17 -18.29 -2.32
CA GLY A 51 -27.27 -19.01 -1.72
C GLY A 51 -28.13 -19.77 -2.76
N LYS A 52 -28.32 -19.20 -3.95
CA LYS A 52 -29.04 -19.82 -5.05
C LYS A 52 -28.22 -20.91 -5.75
N VAL A 53 -26.95 -20.64 -6.03
CA VAL A 53 -26.03 -21.60 -6.68
C VAL A 53 -25.81 -22.84 -5.83
N THR A 54 -25.58 -22.67 -4.51
CA THR A 54 -25.33 -23.80 -3.63
C THR A 54 -26.57 -24.50 -3.10
N GLY A 55 -27.74 -23.84 -3.20
CA GLY A 55 -29.00 -24.32 -2.60
C GLY A 55 -28.98 -24.31 -1.04
N LYS A 56 -27.98 -23.73 -0.42
CA LYS A 56 -27.81 -23.69 1.04
C LYS A 56 -27.51 -22.28 1.53
N LYS A 57 -28.26 -21.84 2.53
CA LYS A 57 -28.22 -20.46 3.05
C LYS A 57 -26.89 -20.02 3.64
N HIS A 58 -25.96 -20.95 3.93
CA HIS A 58 -24.68 -20.67 4.61
C HIS A 58 -23.47 -21.32 3.93
N GLU A 59 -23.64 -21.85 2.72
CA GLU A 59 -22.52 -22.38 1.95
C GLU A 59 -22.08 -21.30 0.95
N ASN A 60 -20.85 -20.81 1.14
CA ASN A 60 -20.32 -19.63 0.46
C ASN A 60 -19.23 -19.99 -0.57
N LEU A 61 -18.96 -21.28 -0.74
CA LEU A 61 -17.96 -21.80 -1.68
C LEU A 61 -18.68 -22.50 -2.84
N MET A 62 -18.43 -22.05 -4.05
CA MET A 62 -19.08 -22.52 -5.27
C MET A 62 -18.05 -23.04 -6.26
N GLU A 63 -18.41 -24.03 -7.05
CA GLU A 63 -17.68 -24.36 -8.27
C GLU A 63 -17.92 -23.27 -9.32
N THR A 64 -16.86 -22.83 -10.00
CA THR A 64 -16.97 -21.72 -10.97
C THR A 64 -17.92 -22.03 -12.11
N ASN A 65 -18.01 -23.29 -12.55
CA ASN A 65 -18.91 -23.69 -13.61
C ASN A 65 -20.39 -23.55 -13.21
N ASP A 66 -20.73 -23.92 -11.97
CA ASP A 66 -22.11 -23.82 -11.46
C ASP A 66 -22.49 -22.33 -11.30
N PHE A 67 -21.57 -21.51 -10.83
CA PHE A 67 -21.73 -20.06 -10.72
C PHE A 67 -22.00 -19.42 -12.09
N LEU A 68 -21.18 -19.74 -13.09
CA LEU A 68 -21.33 -19.18 -14.44
C LEU A 68 -22.65 -19.68 -15.10
N ALA A 69 -23.00 -20.95 -14.92
CA ALA A 69 -24.25 -21.48 -15.45
C ALA A 69 -25.47 -20.76 -14.85
N PHE A 70 -25.44 -20.45 -13.56
CA PHE A 70 -26.48 -19.68 -12.90
C PHE A 70 -26.57 -18.24 -13.45
N LEU A 71 -25.45 -17.56 -13.62
CA LEU A 71 -25.41 -16.19 -14.18
C LEU A 71 -25.90 -16.19 -15.65
N ASP A 72 -25.53 -17.20 -16.45
CA ASP A 72 -26.00 -17.35 -17.85
C ASP A 72 -27.51 -17.62 -17.92
N ASP A 73 -28.11 -18.21 -16.88
CA ASP A 73 -29.56 -18.34 -16.77
C ASP A 73 -30.26 -17.02 -16.39
N LEU A 74 -29.62 -16.23 -15.51
CA LEU A 74 -30.11 -14.89 -15.15
C LEU A 74 -30.12 -13.93 -16.34
N ASP A 75 -29.15 -14.01 -17.27
CA ASP A 75 -29.14 -13.18 -18.49
C ASP A 75 -30.39 -13.30 -19.37
N LYS A 76 -31.19 -14.37 -19.21
CA LYS A 76 -32.41 -14.58 -19.96
C LYS A 76 -33.64 -13.94 -19.30
N LYS A 77 -33.47 -13.32 -18.15
CA LYS A 77 -34.53 -12.80 -17.28
C LYS A 77 -34.56 -11.29 -17.29
N THR A 78 -35.73 -10.72 -17.02
CA THR A 78 -35.83 -9.26 -16.81
C THR A 78 -35.29 -8.89 -15.44
N VAL A 79 -34.94 -7.58 -15.24
CA VAL A 79 -34.44 -7.06 -13.95
C VAL A 79 -35.39 -7.42 -12.81
N GLU A 80 -36.71 -7.32 -13.04
CA GLU A 80 -37.73 -7.64 -12.04
C GLU A 80 -37.69 -9.12 -11.67
N GLN A 81 -37.55 -10.03 -12.67
CA GLN A 81 -37.43 -11.46 -12.44
C GLN A 81 -36.16 -11.84 -11.69
N ILE A 82 -35.05 -11.15 -12.00
CA ILE A 82 -33.77 -11.34 -11.27
C ILE A 82 -33.91 -10.87 -9.82
N SER A 83 -34.52 -9.70 -9.58
CA SER A 83 -34.78 -9.17 -8.24
C SER A 83 -35.65 -10.13 -7.41
N GLU A 84 -36.72 -10.66 -7.98
CA GLU A 84 -37.59 -11.65 -7.32
C GLU A 84 -36.82 -12.92 -6.99
N GLU A 85 -36.04 -13.44 -7.95
CA GLU A 85 -35.31 -14.69 -7.76
C GLU A 85 -34.21 -14.54 -6.67
N LEU A 86 -33.49 -13.42 -6.64
CA LEU A 86 -32.46 -13.14 -5.65
C LEU A 86 -33.04 -12.60 -4.33
N ASN A 87 -34.36 -12.41 -4.23
CA ASN A 87 -35.05 -11.79 -3.07
C ASN A 87 -34.52 -10.41 -2.70
N LEU A 88 -34.25 -9.56 -3.70
CA LEU A 88 -33.73 -8.22 -3.51
C LEU A 88 -34.83 -7.20 -3.29
N SER A 89 -34.49 -6.10 -2.62
CA SER A 89 -35.40 -4.95 -2.48
C SER A 89 -35.29 -4.03 -3.70
N ASN A 90 -36.41 -3.51 -4.19
CA ASN A 90 -36.53 -2.72 -5.43
C ASN A 90 -35.66 -1.42 -5.45
N GLU A 91 -35.06 -1.04 -4.35
CA GLU A 91 -34.30 0.22 -4.29
C GLU A 91 -32.97 0.17 -5.07
N ASN A 92 -32.43 -1.01 -5.34
CA ASN A 92 -31.12 -1.21 -5.96
C ASN A 92 -31.13 -1.94 -7.31
N ASP A 93 -32.30 -2.13 -7.91
CA ASP A 93 -32.46 -2.93 -9.13
C ASP A 93 -31.58 -2.48 -10.30
N SER A 94 -31.29 -1.17 -10.39
CA SER A 94 -30.44 -0.61 -11.47
C SER A 94 -28.98 -1.08 -11.44
N LEU A 95 -28.49 -1.61 -10.31
CA LEU A 95 -27.11 -2.05 -10.14
C LEU A 95 -26.94 -3.56 -10.34
N ILE A 96 -28.01 -4.33 -10.44
CA ILE A 96 -27.97 -5.79 -10.57
C ILE A 96 -27.19 -6.19 -11.83
N ILE A 97 -27.59 -5.67 -12.97
CA ILE A 97 -26.99 -6.00 -14.27
C ILE A 97 -25.48 -5.71 -14.30
N PRO A 98 -25.01 -4.51 -13.93
CA PRO A 98 -23.58 -4.24 -13.83
C PRO A 98 -22.81 -5.23 -12.95
N HIS A 99 -23.36 -5.61 -11.78
CA HIS A 99 -22.72 -6.57 -10.90
C HIS A 99 -22.62 -7.96 -11.52
N MET A 100 -23.70 -8.45 -12.15
CA MET A 100 -23.71 -9.76 -12.82
C MET A 100 -22.68 -9.80 -13.95
N ILE A 101 -22.58 -8.74 -14.76
CA ILE A 101 -21.58 -8.62 -15.82
C ILE A 101 -20.16 -8.67 -15.23
N ILE A 102 -19.88 -7.88 -14.18
CA ILE A 102 -18.56 -7.86 -13.52
C ILE A 102 -18.23 -9.26 -12.99
N PHE A 103 -19.13 -9.91 -12.27
CA PHE A 103 -18.92 -11.24 -11.72
C PHE A 103 -18.60 -12.27 -12.82
N LYS A 104 -19.35 -12.23 -13.91
CA LYS A 104 -19.19 -13.13 -15.06
C LYS A 104 -17.84 -12.90 -15.76
N CYS A 105 -17.50 -11.65 -16.07
CA CYS A 105 -16.23 -11.30 -16.71
C CYS A 105 -15.03 -11.71 -15.83
N MET A 106 -15.10 -11.43 -14.53
CA MET A 106 -14.04 -11.82 -13.57
C MET A 106 -13.89 -13.34 -13.50
N ALA A 107 -14.98 -14.08 -13.33
CA ALA A 107 -14.94 -15.54 -13.22
C ALA A 107 -14.37 -16.19 -14.49
N ARG A 108 -14.83 -15.75 -15.67
CA ARG A 108 -14.34 -16.24 -16.97
C ARG A 108 -12.87 -15.92 -17.20
N LYS A 109 -12.45 -14.69 -16.89
CA LYS A 109 -11.09 -14.21 -17.15
C LYS A 109 -10.06 -14.84 -16.21
N MET A 110 -10.38 -14.93 -14.91
CA MET A 110 -9.49 -15.49 -13.91
C MET A 110 -9.33 -17.00 -13.99
N LYS A 111 -10.30 -17.71 -14.62
CA LYS A 111 -10.30 -19.18 -14.76
C LYS A 111 -10.07 -19.89 -13.42
N ALA A 112 -10.57 -19.31 -12.33
CA ALA A 112 -10.50 -19.91 -11.01
C ALA A 112 -11.30 -21.22 -10.99
N GLU A 113 -10.88 -22.17 -10.18
CA GLU A 113 -11.60 -23.44 -9.99
C GLU A 113 -12.84 -23.22 -9.13
N LYS A 114 -12.70 -22.36 -8.10
CA LYS A 114 -13.75 -22.09 -7.11
C LYS A 114 -13.93 -20.60 -6.86
N ILE A 115 -15.15 -20.24 -6.49
CA ILE A 115 -15.53 -18.89 -6.06
C ILE A 115 -15.94 -18.95 -4.60
N TRP A 116 -15.38 -18.06 -3.78
CA TRP A 116 -15.76 -17.92 -2.39
C TRP A 116 -16.34 -16.53 -2.12
N ALA A 117 -17.54 -16.53 -1.56
CA ALA A 117 -18.23 -15.32 -1.10
C ALA A 117 -18.21 -15.29 0.44
N PRO A 118 -17.30 -14.60 1.11
CA PRO A 118 -17.16 -14.66 2.57
C PRO A 118 -18.36 -14.06 3.32
N GLY A 119 -19.23 -13.33 2.66
CA GLY A 119 -20.43 -12.75 3.26
C GLY A 119 -20.11 -11.52 4.11
N VAL A 120 -19.08 -10.79 3.76
CA VAL A 120 -18.70 -9.53 4.40
C VAL A 120 -18.88 -8.37 3.44
N ILE A 121 -19.23 -7.22 3.95
CA ILE A 121 -19.39 -5.97 3.21
C ILE A 121 -18.51 -4.88 3.79
N VAL A 122 -18.40 -3.74 3.10
CA VAL A 122 -17.53 -2.63 3.53
C VAL A 122 -17.85 -2.13 4.95
N SER A 123 -19.13 -2.10 5.32
CA SER A 123 -19.56 -1.69 6.67
C SER A 123 -19.05 -2.63 7.77
N ASP A 124 -18.87 -3.93 7.50
CA ASP A 124 -18.28 -4.86 8.46
C ASP A 124 -16.81 -4.53 8.71
N GLY A 125 -16.08 -4.17 7.66
CA GLY A 125 -14.70 -3.70 7.76
C GLY A 125 -14.58 -2.41 8.59
N ILE A 126 -15.47 -1.44 8.36
CA ILE A 126 -15.52 -0.18 9.13
C ILE A 126 -15.84 -0.47 10.61
N ALA A 127 -16.83 -1.33 10.87
CA ALA A 127 -17.20 -1.72 12.22
C ALA A 127 -16.06 -2.44 12.94
N TYR A 128 -15.34 -3.31 12.25
CA TYR A 128 -14.17 -4.00 12.79
C TYR A 128 -13.02 -3.03 13.11
N ASP A 129 -12.70 -2.11 12.22
CA ASP A 129 -11.68 -1.07 12.45
C ASP A 129 -12.03 -0.21 13.67
N TYR A 130 -13.30 0.21 13.78
CA TYR A 130 -13.78 0.94 14.93
C TYR A 130 -13.63 0.13 16.23
N ALA A 131 -14.08 -1.13 16.22
CA ALA A 131 -14.00 -2.01 17.38
C ALA A 131 -12.55 -2.25 17.84
N GLN A 132 -11.63 -2.39 16.89
CA GLN A 132 -10.20 -2.57 17.17
C GLN A 132 -9.58 -1.31 17.76
N LYS A 133 -9.84 -0.14 17.18
CA LYS A 133 -9.36 1.16 17.69
C LYS A 133 -9.83 1.45 19.10
N HIS A 134 -11.06 1.07 19.41
CA HIS A 134 -11.65 1.23 20.75
C HIS A 134 -11.39 0.05 21.69
N LYS A 135 -10.54 -0.93 21.30
CA LYS A 135 -10.18 -2.11 22.09
C LYS A 135 -11.39 -2.97 22.50
N LEU A 136 -12.45 -2.96 21.70
CA LEU A 136 -13.66 -3.79 21.91
C LEU A 136 -13.41 -5.24 21.44
N CYS A 137 -12.45 -5.46 20.54
CA CYS A 137 -12.00 -6.77 20.14
C CYS A 137 -10.47 -6.86 20.13
N LYS A 138 -9.93 -8.08 20.20
CA LYS A 138 -8.49 -8.30 20.02
C LYS A 138 -8.18 -8.28 18.52
N PRO A 139 -7.08 -7.64 18.09
CA PRO A 139 -6.64 -7.73 16.71
C PRO A 139 -6.32 -9.19 16.37
N VAL A 140 -6.90 -9.67 15.29
CA VAL A 140 -6.70 -11.04 14.76
C VAL A 140 -5.66 -11.03 13.64
N HIS A 141 -5.46 -9.87 13.00
CA HIS A 141 -4.58 -9.70 11.87
C HIS A 141 -3.67 -8.49 12.05
N ASP A 142 -2.46 -8.55 11.49
CA ASP A 142 -1.49 -7.45 11.48
C ASP A 142 -1.57 -6.67 10.16
N PHE A 143 -2.44 -5.67 10.14
CA PHE A 143 -2.59 -4.79 8.96
C PHE A 143 -1.34 -3.93 8.69
N ASP A 144 -0.50 -3.65 9.68
CA ASP A 144 0.76 -2.96 9.45
C ASP A 144 1.73 -3.83 8.63
N ALA A 145 1.71 -5.15 8.84
CA ALA A 145 2.46 -6.10 8.02
C ALA A 145 1.97 -6.14 6.56
N ASP A 146 0.67 -5.96 6.32
CA ASP A 146 0.11 -5.87 4.96
C ASP A 146 0.61 -4.62 4.22
N VAL A 147 0.64 -3.47 4.91
CA VAL A 147 1.19 -2.22 4.36
C VAL A 147 2.65 -2.40 3.96
N ILE A 148 3.46 -3.02 4.82
CA ILE A 148 4.87 -3.32 4.52
C ILE A 148 4.99 -4.28 3.33
N SER A 149 4.15 -5.31 3.26
CA SER A 149 4.15 -6.26 2.14
C SER A 149 3.76 -5.58 0.82
N ALA A 150 2.76 -4.70 0.83
CA ALA A 150 2.36 -3.91 -0.34
C ALA A 150 3.50 -2.98 -0.80
N ALA A 151 4.18 -2.29 0.13
CA ALA A 151 5.34 -1.47 -0.18
C ALA A 151 6.50 -2.29 -0.77
N ARG A 152 6.80 -3.47 -0.22
CA ARG A 152 7.84 -4.37 -0.75
C ARG A 152 7.49 -4.88 -2.15
N ASN A 153 6.24 -5.22 -2.42
CA ASN A 153 5.79 -5.63 -3.74
C ASN A 153 5.93 -4.50 -4.76
N LEU A 154 5.59 -3.26 -4.37
CA LEU A 154 5.79 -2.09 -5.20
C LEU A 154 7.28 -1.86 -5.48
N SER A 155 8.14 -1.91 -4.46
CA SER A 155 9.59 -1.79 -4.56
C SER A 155 10.19 -2.86 -5.50
N ALA A 156 9.75 -4.12 -5.38
CA ALA A 156 10.19 -5.22 -6.24
C ALA A 156 9.78 -5.00 -7.70
N ARG A 157 8.57 -4.47 -7.97
CA ARG A 157 8.11 -4.10 -9.32
C ARG A 157 9.04 -3.11 -10.00
N TYR A 158 9.61 -2.18 -9.25
CA TYR A 158 10.60 -1.21 -9.73
C TYR A 158 12.04 -1.65 -9.50
N MET A 159 12.28 -2.96 -9.31
CA MET A 159 13.60 -3.58 -9.23
C MET A 159 14.56 -2.91 -8.23
N SER A 160 14.04 -2.37 -7.15
CA SER A 160 14.87 -1.76 -6.10
C SER A 160 15.74 -2.81 -5.41
N TYR A 161 16.96 -2.42 -4.98
CA TYR A 161 17.93 -3.34 -4.42
C TYR A 161 17.61 -3.73 -2.97
N SER A 162 17.05 -4.92 -2.77
CA SER A 162 16.53 -5.41 -1.49
C SER A 162 17.55 -5.37 -0.33
N PRO A 163 18.83 -5.77 -0.49
CA PRO A 163 19.78 -5.71 0.62
C PRO A 163 19.99 -4.30 1.19
N HIS A 164 20.04 -3.29 0.32
CA HIS A 164 20.13 -1.90 0.74
C HIS A 164 18.85 -1.43 1.47
N ILE A 165 17.68 -1.79 0.93
CA ILE A 165 16.38 -1.48 1.54
C ILE A 165 16.29 -2.05 2.95
N ASP A 166 16.73 -3.30 3.14
CA ASP A 166 16.69 -3.96 4.45
C ASP A 166 17.62 -3.29 5.44
N ALA A 167 18.86 -2.98 5.04
CA ALA A 167 19.83 -2.26 5.85
C ALA A 167 19.32 -0.86 6.21
N LEU A 168 18.80 -0.11 5.24
CA LEU A 168 18.23 1.22 5.44
C LEU A 168 17.03 1.19 6.39
N THR A 169 16.10 0.24 6.21
CA THR A 169 14.91 0.10 7.05
C THR A 169 15.29 -0.21 8.49
N GLN A 170 16.25 -1.11 8.70
CA GLN A 170 16.76 -1.44 10.04
C GLN A 170 17.40 -0.21 10.70
N MET A 171 18.22 0.53 9.97
CA MET A 171 18.90 1.71 10.48
C MET A 171 17.89 2.82 10.84
N ALA A 172 16.95 3.11 9.93
CA ALA A 172 15.94 4.14 10.13
C ALA A 172 15.05 3.83 11.34
N THR A 173 14.62 2.58 11.47
CA THR A 173 13.79 2.16 12.61
C THR A 173 14.57 2.15 13.93
N LEU A 174 15.84 1.77 13.93
CA LEU A 174 16.71 1.85 15.10
C LEU A 174 16.86 3.29 15.60
N ILE A 175 17.11 4.23 14.69
CA ILE A 175 17.22 5.66 15.03
C ILE A 175 15.87 6.18 15.54
N PHE A 176 14.79 5.88 14.85
CA PHE A 176 13.44 6.26 15.26
C PHE A 176 13.13 5.78 16.69
N ASP A 177 13.29 4.49 16.95
CA ASP A 177 12.98 3.88 18.24
C ASP A 177 13.85 4.46 19.38
N THR A 178 15.15 4.71 19.08
CA THR A 178 16.09 5.32 20.03
C THR A 178 15.70 6.75 20.39
N MET A 179 15.16 7.51 19.43
CA MET A 179 14.79 8.91 19.60
C MET A 179 13.33 9.15 20.01
N LYS A 180 12.59 8.11 20.35
CA LYS A 180 11.16 8.17 20.64
C LYS A 180 10.75 9.27 21.62
N LYS A 181 11.55 9.53 22.67
CA LYS A 181 11.29 10.58 23.66
C LYS A 181 11.53 12.00 23.13
N ILE A 182 12.24 12.14 22.01
CA ILE A 182 12.66 13.43 21.43
C ILE A 182 11.72 13.82 20.29
N HIS A 183 11.46 12.91 19.36
CA HIS A 183 10.64 13.25 18.20
C HIS A 183 9.14 13.30 18.51
N GLY A 184 8.65 12.59 19.54
CA GLY A 184 7.23 12.58 19.93
C GLY A 184 6.27 11.91 18.94
N LEU A 185 6.79 11.17 17.95
CA LEU A 185 6.01 10.45 16.96
C LEU A 185 5.57 9.06 17.47
N GLY A 186 4.49 8.52 16.90
CA GLY A 186 3.90 7.26 17.32
C GLY A 186 4.26 6.06 16.44
N LYS A 187 3.52 4.97 16.63
CA LYS A 187 3.72 3.73 15.86
C LYS A 187 3.36 3.91 14.38
N ARG A 188 2.39 4.77 14.09
CA ARG A 188 1.95 5.00 12.72
C ARG A 188 3.01 5.71 11.88
N GLU A 189 3.64 6.74 12.44
CA GLU A 189 4.73 7.44 11.78
C GLU A 189 5.98 6.55 11.64
N ARG A 190 6.18 5.61 12.57
CA ARG A 190 7.21 4.57 12.42
C ARG A 190 6.96 3.68 11.20
N LEU A 191 5.69 3.28 10.98
CA LEU A 191 5.31 2.51 9.80
C LEU A 191 5.54 3.34 8.52
N LEU A 192 5.13 4.62 8.50
CA LEU A 192 5.36 5.50 7.35
C LEU A 192 6.85 5.65 7.03
N LEU A 193 7.72 5.74 8.04
CA LEU A 193 9.16 5.73 7.85
C LEU A 193 9.67 4.43 7.21
N GLN A 194 9.15 3.28 7.64
CA GLN A 194 9.50 1.99 7.04
C GLN A 194 9.08 1.92 5.57
N VAL A 195 7.86 2.37 5.26
CA VAL A 195 7.37 2.43 3.88
C VAL A 195 8.24 3.38 3.04
N ALA A 196 8.60 4.55 3.56
CA ALA A 196 9.48 5.49 2.90
C ALA A 196 10.87 4.89 2.63
N ALA A 197 11.44 4.17 3.62
CA ALA A 197 12.71 3.47 3.45
C ALA A 197 12.65 2.38 2.37
N ILE A 198 11.54 1.64 2.29
CA ILE A 198 11.34 0.59 1.28
C ILE A 198 11.21 1.17 -0.13
N LEU A 199 10.55 2.32 -0.27
CA LEU A 199 10.22 2.91 -1.57
C LEU A 199 11.18 4.02 -2.04
N HIS A 200 12.18 4.39 -1.24
CA HIS A 200 13.01 5.58 -1.51
C HIS A 200 13.75 5.55 -2.85
N ASP A 201 14.05 4.37 -3.37
CA ASP A 201 14.85 4.18 -4.59
C ASP A 201 14.01 3.67 -5.81
N CYS A 202 12.70 3.47 -5.68
CA CYS A 202 11.88 2.91 -6.76
C CYS A 202 11.91 3.77 -8.04
N GLY A 203 12.09 5.08 -7.93
CA GLY A 203 12.19 5.99 -9.07
C GLY A 203 13.48 5.88 -9.87
N LYS A 204 14.55 5.25 -9.33
CA LYS A 204 15.78 4.98 -10.06
C LYS A 204 15.56 4.07 -11.27
N TYR A 205 14.52 3.25 -11.26
CA TYR A 205 14.09 2.45 -12.38
C TYR A 205 13.74 3.31 -13.61
N ILE A 206 13.17 4.50 -13.37
CA ILE A 206 12.78 5.44 -14.43
C ILE A 206 13.95 6.37 -14.77
N SER A 207 14.59 6.98 -13.76
CA SER A 207 15.66 7.93 -13.98
C SER A 207 16.67 7.90 -12.82
N LEU A 208 17.94 7.67 -13.13
CA LEU A 208 19.01 7.77 -12.13
C LEU A 208 19.25 9.22 -11.69
N ALA A 209 19.08 10.18 -12.59
CA ALA A 209 19.30 11.61 -12.31
C ALA A 209 18.16 12.21 -11.46
N ASN A 210 16.91 11.84 -11.78
CA ASN A 210 15.70 12.36 -11.13
C ASN A 210 15.02 11.30 -10.23
N GLY A 211 15.77 10.31 -9.78
CA GLY A 211 15.24 9.19 -8.98
C GLY A 211 14.32 9.60 -7.82
N PRO A 212 14.68 10.57 -6.99
CA PRO A 212 13.82 11.01 -5.89
C PRO A 212 12.46 11.57 -6.33
N LEU A 213 12.44 12.38 -7.40
CA LEU A 213 11.20 12.91 -7.97
C LEU A 213 10.35 11.79 -8.58
N CYS A 214 10.96 10.91 -9.36
CA CYS A 214 10.24 9.74 -9.91
C CYS A 214 9.73 8.81 -8.79
N SER A 215 10.45 8.66 -7.67
CA SER A 215 9.95 7.90 -6.53
C SER A 215 8.72 8.57 -5.90
N TYR A 216 8.73 9.89 -5.75
CA TYR A 216 7.57 10.66 -5.31
C TYR A 216 6.36 10.41 -6.21
N ASP A 217 6.54 10.56 -7.53
CA ASP A 217 5.46 10.38 -8.51
C ASP A 217 4.90 8.94 -8.49
N ILE A 218 5.77 7.93 -8.41
CA ILE A 218 5.37 6.52 -8.28
C ILE A 218 4.53 6.30 -7.02
N ILE A 219 4.98 6.82 -5.88
CA ILE A 219 4.27 6.66 -4.60
C ILE A 219 2.90 7.35 -4.67
N MET A 220 2.83 8.56 -5.21
CA MET A 220 1.57 9.32 -5.34
C MET A 220 0.60 8.67 -6.32
N ALA A 221 1.10 8.10 -7.40
CA ALA A 221 0.29 7.40 -8.41
C ALA A 221 -0.11 5.97 -8.00
N SER A 222 0.51 5.41 -6.94
CA SER A 222 0.25 4.03 -6.51
C SER A 222 -0.77 3.98 -5.38
N GLU A 223 -1.66 2.99 -5.42
CA GLU A 223 -2.50 2.65 -4.29
C GLU A 223 -1.76 1.67 -3.39
N ILE A 224 -1.36 2.13 -2.20
CA ILE A 224 -0.75 1.29 -1.18
C ILE A 224 -1.86 0.98 -0.17
N ILE A 225 -2.36 -0.26 -0.20
CA ILE A 225 -3.45 -0.71 0.66
C ILE A 225 -3.08 -0.45 2.13
N GLY A 226 -4.01 0.17 2.86
CA GLY A 226 -3.85 0.49 4.28
C GLY A 226 -3.20 1.85 4.56
N LEU A 227 -2.83 2.64 3.53
CA LEU A 227 -2.46 4.05 3.67
C LEU A 227 -3.59 4.98 3.20
N THR A 228 -3.88 6.00 3.97
CA THR A 228 -4.72 7.12 3.53
C THR A 228 -3.97 7.97 2.50
N HIS A 229 -4.69 8.85 1.78
CA HIS A 229 -4.08 9.79 0.84
C HIS A 229 -3.02 10.66 1.54
N MET A 230 -3.34 11.23 2.69
CA MET A 230 -2.43 12.06 3.48
C MET A 230 -1.18 11.29 3.93
N GLU A 231 -1.32 10.04 4.36
CA GLU A 231 -0.18 9.22 4.75
C GLU A 231 0.72 8.88 3.56
N ARG A 232 0.12 8.64 2.38
CA ARG A 232 0.86 8.45 1.14
C ARG A 232 1.64 9.70 0.75
N GLU A 233 1.05 10.90 0.90
CA GLU A 233 1.76 12.18 0.72
C GLU A 233 2.94 12.31 1.68
N ILE A 234 2.75 12.01 2.97
CA ILE A 234 3.85 12.04 3.96
C ILE A 234 4.99 11.11 3.53
N VAL A 235 4.68 9.89 3.07
CA VAL A 235 5.69 8.95 2.58
C VAL A 235 6.39 9.51 1.34
N ALA A 236 5.66 10.00 0.36
CA ALA A 236 6.19 10.52 -0.90
C ALA A 236 7.12 11.71 -0.66
N TYR A 237 6.71 12.68 0.16
CA TYR A 237 7.55 13.82 0.52
C TYR A 237 8.74 13.44 1.40
N THR A 238 8.59 12.47 2.29
CA THR A 238 9.73 11.93 3.06
C THR A 238 10.80 11.36 2.13
N VAL A 239 10.39 10.65 1.08
CA VAL A 239 11.29 10.11 0.06
C VAL A 239 11.91 11.22 -0.78
N LEU A 240 11.14 12.19 -1.24
CA LEU A 240 11.62 13.33 -2.03
C LEU A 240 12.67 14.11 -1.25
N TYR A 241 12.34 14.50 -0.03
CA TYR A 241 13.20 15.29 0.84
C TYR A 241 14.27 14.48 1.59
N ASN A 242 14.38 13.20 1.35
CA ASN A 242 15.59 12.44 1.67
C ASN A 242 16.82 12.95 0.91
N THR A 243 16.60 13.50 -0.29
CA THR A 243 17.68 14.00 -1.16
C THR A 243 17.62 15.51 -1.35
N TYR A 244 16.45 16.04 -1.72
CA TYR A 244 16.26 17.49 -1.94
C TYR A 244 16.13 18.24 -0.62
N PRO A 245 16.48 19.56 -0.60
CA PRO A 245 16.22 20.40 0.57
C PRO A 245 14.71 20.51 0.81
N LEU A 246 14.28 20.38 2.06
CA LEU A 246 12.90 20.65 2.44
C LEU A 246 12.69 22.16 2.42
N PRO A 247 11.71 22.69 1.65
CA PRO A 247 11.36 24.12 1.65
C PRO A 247 10.76 24.53 3.00
N ALA A 248 10.68 25.82 3.27
CA ALA A 248 9.91 26.32 4.41
C ALA A 248 8.42 25.98 4.23
N TYR A 249 7.67 25.91 5.34
CA TYR A 249 6.26 25.55 5.28
C TYR A 249 5.45 26.50 4.39
N GLU A 250 5.78 27.78 4.43
CA GLU A 250 5.13 28.83 3.64
C GLU A 250 5.38 28.69 2.11
N ASP A 251 6.46 28.02 1.73
CA ASP A 251 6.86 27.79 0.34
C ASP A 251 6.46 26.40 -0.16
N PHE A 252 5.69 25.64 0.66
CA PHE A 252 5.26 24.30 0.30
C PHE A 252 4.11 24.35 -0.70
N GLU A 253 4.26 23.74 -1.87
CA GLU A 253 3.31 23.84 -2.99
C GLU A 253 2.00 23.05 -2.81
N SER A 254 1.84 22.28 -1.71
CA SER A 254 0.63 21.49 -1.46
C SER A 254 -0.10 21.93 -0.19
N ASP A 255 -1.41 21.63 -0.11
CA ASP A 255 -2.28 21.92 1.04
C ASP A 255 -1.99 21.01 2.26
N ILE A 256 -0.74 20.69 2.52
CA ILE A 256 -0.31 19.87 3.65
C ILE A 256 -0.51 20.62 4.97
N SER A 257 -1.05 19.94 5.97
CA SER A 257 -1.18 20.50 7.32
C SER A 257 0.21 20.74 7.95
N ARG A 258 0.28 21.68 8.91
CA ARG A 258 1.53 21.92 9.68
C ARG A 258 1.99 20.66 10.42
N GLU A 259 1.06 19.87 10.91
CA GLU A 259 1.34 18.60 11.58
C GLU A 259 2.02 17.63 10.63
N SER A 260 1.47 17.45 9.42
CA SER A 260 2.05 16.59 8.38
C SER A 260 3.43 17.08 7.93
N TYR A 261 3.61 18.40 7.75
CA TYR A 261 4.91 18.99 7.44
C TYR A 261 5.97 18.67 8.50
N VAL A 262 5.63 18.79 9.80
CA VAL A 262 6.54 18.44 10.89
C VAL A 262 6.89 16.95 10.88
N VAL A 263 5.94 16.08 10.57
CA VAL A 263 6.19 14.64 10.40
C VAL A 263 7.17 14.40 9.25
N ILE A 264 6.92 14.99 8.07
CA ILE A 264 7.82 14.89 6.90
C ILE A 264 9.24 15.35 7.26
N ALA A 265 9.40 16.52 7.92
CA ALA A 265 10.68 17.03 8.33
C ALA A 265 11.44 16.06 9.24
N LYS A 266 10.75 15.47 10.22
CA LYS A 266 11.35 14.50 11.14
C LYS A 266 11.70 13.18 10.46
N LEU A 267 10.81 12.62 9.65
CA LEU A 267 11.04 11.35 8.97
C LEU A 267 12.14 11.49 7.91
N SER A 268 12.14 12.57 7.13
CA SER A 268 13.20 12.81 6.14
C SER A 268 14.57 13.01 6.78
N ALA A 269 14.64 13.65 7.96
CA ALA A 269 15.90 13.79 8.69
C ALA A 269 16.48 12.44 9.12
N ILE A 270 15.62 11.54 9.64
CA ILE A 270 16.03 10.18 10.01
C ILE A 270 16.45 9.40 8.75
N LEU A 271 15.65 9.45 7.70
CA LEU A 271 15.93 8.71 6.47
C LEU A 271 17.24 9.14 5.81
N ARG A 272 17.55 10.45 5.80
CA ARG A 272 18.80 11.01 5.25
C ARG A 272 20.05 10.44 5.90
N VAL A 273 20.11 10.45 7.23
CA VAL A 273 21.29 9.93 7.94
C VAL A 273 21.39 8.41 7.82
N SER A 274 20.25 7.72 7.83
CA SER A 274 20.20 6.27 7.65
C SER A 274 20.67 5.85 6.25
N ASN A 275 20.24 6.55 5.21
CA ASN A 275 20.62 6.28 3.82
C ASN A 275 22.12 6.54 3.58
N ALA A 276 22.70 7.55 4.24
CA ALA A 276 24.13 7.82 4.14
C ALA A 276 25.00 6.68 4.72
N MET A 277 24.47 5.91 5.69
CA MET A 277 25.21 4.82 6.33
C MET A 277 25.36 3.56 5.46
N ASP A 278 24.60 3.39 4.38
CA ASP A 278 24.81 2.31 3.42
C ASP A 278 24.92 2.83 1.98
N ARG A 279 25.63 3.92 1.81
CA ARG A 279 25.72 4.62 0.51
C ARG A 279 26.39 3.79 -0.58
N SER A 280 27.32 2.93 -0.24
CA SER A 280 27.96 2.00 -1.18
C SER A 280 27.10 0.79 -1.55
N HIS A 281 25.95 0.61 -0.88
CA HIS A 281 25.06 -0.56 -0.98
C HIS A 281 25.77 -1.90 -0.69
N LYS A 282 26.79 -1.87 0.19
CA LYS A 282 27.60 -3.04 0.56
C LYS A 282 27.28 -3.58 1.95
N GLN A 283 26.35 -2.97 2.68
CA GLN A 283 25.93 -3.35 4.03
C GLN A 283 27.13 -3.57 4.97
N LYS A 284 28.08 -2.62 4.95
CA LYS A 284 29.34 -2.69 5.69
C LYS A 284 29.16 -2.66 7.22
N PHE A 285 28.05 -2.11 7.71
CA PHE A 285 27.82 -1.92 9.14
C PHE A 285 27.15 -3.16 9.75
N LYS A 286 27.85 -3.76 10.71
CA LYS A 286 27.40 -4.88 11.50
C LYS A 286 27.05 -4.43 12.92
N ASN A 287 26.17 -5.14 13.60
CA ASN A 287 25.84 -4.95 15.03
C ASN A 287 25.60 -3.47 15.43
N VAL A 288 24.83 -2.76 14.60
CA VAL A 288 24.55 -1.34 14.82
C VAL A 288 23.73 -1.14 16.09
N ARG A 289 24.16 -0.21 16.93
CA ARG A 289 23.44 0.22 18.14
C ARG A 289 23.36 1.72 18.17
N ALA A 290 22.27 2.25 18.70
CA ALA A 290 22.10 3.68 18.86
C ALA A 290 21.71 4.02 20.30
N ALA A 291 22.19 5.16 20.79
CA ALA A 291 21.84 5.68 22.11
C ALA A 291 21.93 7.21 22.11
N VAL A 292 20.97 7.87 22.78
CA VAL A 292 21.05 9.31 23.01
C VAL A 292 21.88 9.56 24.26
N LYS A 293 22.94 10.38 24.14
CA LYS A 293 23.83 10.80 25.21
C LYS A 293 23.95 12.32 25.23
N GLY A 294 23.26 12.97 26.14
CA GLY A 294 23.19 14.44 26.18
C GLY A 294 22.57 15.00 24.89
N LYS A 295 23.32 15.77 24.14
CA LYS A 295 22.91 16.33 22.84
C LYS A 295 23.45 15.55 21.64
N GLU A 296 23.86 14.30 21.83
CA GLU A 296 24.34 13.45 20.76
C GLU A 296 23.48 12.19 20.60
N LEU A 297 23.17 11.84 19.35
CA LEU A 297 22.74 10.50 18.97
C LEU A 297 23.98 9.71 18.57
N VAL A 298 24.48 8.87 19.47
CA VAL A 298 25.65 8.05 19.23
C VAL A 298 25.23 6.75 18.56
N ILE A 299 25.65 6.55 17.33
CA ILE A 299 25.45 5.33 16.55
C ILE A 299 26.77 4.55 16.58
N THR A 300 26.76 3.41 17.26
CA THR A 300 27.94 2.55 17.39
C THR A 300 27.83 1.43 16.36
N ILE A 301 28.86 1.26 15.55
CA ILE A 301 28.94 0.26 14.48
C ILE A 301 30.13 -0.67 14.69
N GLU A 302 30.03 -1.88 14.18
CA GLU A 302 31.12 -2.82 13.99
C GLU A 302 31.32 -3.00 12.48
N THR A 303 32.54 -2.90 12.00
CA THR A 303 32.89 -3.05 10.58
C THR A 303 34.32 -3.54 10.41
N ASP A 304 34.55 -4.33 9.37
CA ASP A 304 35.88 -4.73 8.90
C ASP A 304 36.28 -4.01 7.61
N ASP A 305 35.36 -3.17 7.08
CA ASP A 305 35.50 -2.47 5.82
C ASP A 305 35.91 -1.00 5.99
N ASP A 306 36.48 -0.43 4.95
CA ASP A 306 36.67 1.02 4.86
C ASP A 306 35.32 1.71 4.68
N ILE A 307 35.02 2.63 5.60
CA ILE A 307 33.77 3.41 5.66
C ILE A 307 33.95 4.89 5.35
N ALA A 308 35.07 5.29 4.77
CA ALA A 308 35.37 6.70 4.51
C ALA A 308 34.27 7.38 3.68
N LEU A 309 33.69 6.68 2.68
CA LEU A 309 32.59 7.18 1.86
C LEU A 309 31.32 7.39 2.69
N GLU A 310 30.90 6.38 3.45
CA GLU A 310 29.71 6.45 4.29
C GLU A 310 29.83 7.55 5.33
N LYS A 311 31.01 7.68 5.96
CA LYS A 311 31.27 8.69 6.99
C LYS A 311 31.23 10.11 6.42
N ALA A 312 31.87 10.36 5.27
CA ALA A 312 31.84 11.67 4.63
C ALA A 312 30.42 12.10 4.23
N LEU A 313 29.63 11.17 3.71
CA LEU A 313 28.25 11.44 3.31
C LEU A 313 27.30 11.56 4.50
N PHE A 314 27.54 10.81 5.57
CA PHE A 314 26.83 10.95 6.83
C PHE A 314 27.08 12.35 7.43
N ASP A 315 28.33 12.77 7.53
CA ASP A 315 28.71 14.08 8.06
C ASP A 315 28.04 15.24 7.30
N ALA A 316 27.87 15.09 5.99
CA ALA A 316 27.14 16.06 5.17
C ALA A 316 25.62 16.15 5.49
N LYS A 317 25.05 15.16 6.18
CA LYS A 317 23.63 15.14 6.57
C LYS A 317 23.39 15.52 8.04
N VAL A 318 24.44 15.62 8.84
CA VAL A 318 24.37 15.91 10.28
C VAL A 318 23.66 17.24 10.56
N SER A 319 24.00 18.31 9.83
CA SER A 319 23.44 19.64 10.09
C SER A 319 21.92 19.69 9.94
N TYR A 320 21.36 19.03 8.92
CA TYR A 320 19.92 18.97 8.75
C TYR A 320 19.22 18.22 9.89
N PHE A 321 19.78 17.09 10.31
CA PHE A 321 19.26 16.32 11.44
C PHE A 321 19.31 17.11 12.75
N GLU A 322 20.44 17.81 13.01
CA GLU A 322 20.64 18.63 14.19
C GLU A 322 19.65 19.82 14.22
N ASN A 323 19.39 20.45 13.08
CA ASN A 323 18.41 21.52 12.97
C ASN A 323 16.99 21.07 13.33
N ILE A 324 16.60 19.84 12.93
CA ILE A 324 15.26 19.30 13.21
C ILE A 324 15.10 18.84 14.67
N PHE A 325 16.13 18.20 15.23
CA PHE A 325 16.00 17.53 16.53
C PHE A 325 16.77 18.21 17.68
N SER A 326 17.63 19.19 17.38
CA SER A 326 18.61 19.76 18.34
C SER A 326 19.51 18.68 18.96
N ILE A 327 19.73 17.59 18.23
CA ILE A 327 20.55 16.42 18.59
C ILE A 327 21.53 16.19 17.44
N LYS A 328 22.81 16.07 17.74
CA LYS A 328 23.86 15.81 16.75
C LYS A 328 24.06 14.29 16.57
N PRO A 329 23.82 13.71 15.40
CA PRO A 329 24.15 12.31 15.16
C PRO A 329 25.66 12.14 14.97
N VAL A 330 26.22 11.08 15.57
CA VAL A 330 27.65 10.78 15.53
C VAL A 330 27.84 9.28 15.34
N VAL A 331 28.64 8.88 14.36
CA VAL A 331 29.02 7.48 14.16
C VAL A 331 30.33 7.17 14.91
N LYS A 332 30.33 6.10 15.70
CA LYS A 332 31.52 5.59 16.42
C LYS A 332 31.76 4.13 16.07
N GLU A 333 32.98 3.83 15.69
CA GLU A 333 33.41 2.45 15.48
C GLU A 333 33.72 1.79 16.84
N LYS A 334 33.16 0.62 17.04
CA LYS A 334 33.55 -0.24 18.17
C LYS A 334 34.79 -1.03 17.74
N ARG A 335 35.89 -0.74 18.38
CA ARG A 335 37.15 -1.50 18.26
C ARG A 335 37.02 -2.84 18.98
#